data_2ceff0596847a74ab24c7b6e7b2b17ec
#
_entry.id   2ceff0596847a74ab24c7b6e7b2b17ec
#
_cell.length_a   1.000
_cell.length_b   1.000
_cell.length_c   1.000
_cell.angle_alpha   90.00
_cell.angle_beta   90.00
_cell.angle_gamma   90.00
#
_symmetry.space_group_name_H-M   'P 1'
#
loop_
_entity.id
_entity.type
_entity.pdbx_description
1 polymer ?
#
loop_
_entity_poly.entity_id
_entity_poly.type
_entity_poly.pdbx_seq_one_letter_code
_entity_poly.pdbx_strand_id
1 'polypeptide(L)'
;MIGESDAARDERFMRMALGEAAAAAEEGEVPVGAVVVCGGRVIARAHNLTERLHDVTAHAEMQAITAAAEYMGGKYLPDCTMYVTLEPCPMCAGALRWAQIGRVVYGASDPKRGYRSAYADPDAALHPRTQVDSGLLAG
;
A
#
# COMPACT_ATOMS: atom_id res chain seq x y z
N MET A 1 -11.24 -20.29 -21.09
CA MET A 1 -9.98 -20.13 -20.38
C MET A 1 -10.24 -19.85 -18.91
N ILE A 2 -9.56 -20.56 -18.05
CA ILE A 2 -9.71 -20.36 -16.60
C ILE A 2 -8.80 -19.23 -16.18
N GLY A 3 -9.36 -18.19 -15.59
CA GLY A 3 -8.60 -17.09 -15.05
C GLY A 3 -7.95 -17.41 -13.71
N GLU A 4 -7.05 -16.55 -13.29
CA GLU A 4 -6.41 -16.60 -11.99
C GLU A 4 -7.47 -16.35 -10.90
N SER A 5 -7.43 -17.10 -9.79
CA SER A 5 -8.33 -16.85 -8.66
C SER A 5 -7.99 -15.52 -8.00
N ASP A 6 -8.95 -14.94 -7.25
CA ASP A 6 -8.70 -13.70 -6.50
C ASP A 6 -7.56 -13.87 -5.49
N ALA A 7 -7.52 -15.02 -4.80
CA ALA A 7 -6.45 -15.29 -3.84
C ALA A 7 -5.08 -15.39 -4.52
N ALA A 8 -5.00 -16.06 -5.67
CA ALA A 8 -3.74 -16.16 -6.43
C ALA A 8 -3.29 -14.80 -6.96
N ARG A 9 -4.22 -13.97 -7.39
CA ARG A 9 -3.95 -12.63 -7.87
C ARG A 9 -3.41 -11.75 -6.75
N ASP A 10 -4.04 -11.78 -5.58
CA ASP A 10 -3.60 -11.02 -4.42
C ASP A 10 -2.19 -11.45 -4.01
N GLU A 11 -1.92 -12.75 -3.99
CA GLU A 11 -0.59 -13.26 -3.65
C GLU A 11 0.46 -12.79 -4.66
N ARG A 12 0.14 -12.82 -5.94
CA ARG A 12 1.06 -12.38 -6.99
C ARG A 12 1.42 -10.91 -6.83
N PHE A 13 0.44 -10.04 -6.59
CA PHE A 13 0.70 -8.61 -6.40
C PHE A 13 1.42 -8.33 -5.07
N MET A 14 1.11 -9.07 -4.01
CA MET A 14 1.85 -8.93 -2.75
C MET A 14 3.31 -9.34 -2.91
N ARG A 15 3.61 -10.36 -3.71
CA ARG A 15 5.00 -10.75 -4.00
C ARG A 15 5.74 -9.64 -4.72
N MET A 16 5.07 -8.90 -5.60
CA MET A 16 5.67 -7.72 -6.24
C MET A 16 5.97 -6.62 -5.22
N ALA A 17 5.07 -6.39 -4.26
CA ALA A 17 5.32 -5.44 -3.18
C ALA A 17 6.49 -5.88 -2.29
N LEU A 18 6.60 -7.17 -2.01
CA LEU A 18 7.76 -7.72 -1.27
C LEU A 18 9.07 -7.52 -2.03
N GLY A 19 9.05 -7.63 -3.35
CA GLY A 19 10.20 -7.31 -4.19
C GLY A 19 10.64 -5.86 -4.04
N GLU A 20 9.70 -4.93 -3.96
CA GLU A 20 10.00 -3.53 -3.69
C GLU A 20 10.58 -3.33 -2.30
N ALA A 21 10.05 -4.04 -1.29
CA ALA A 21 10.60 -3.99 0.06
C ALA A 21 12.05 -4.49 0.10
N ALA A 22 12.36 -5.55 -0.64
CA ALA A 22 13.72 -6.06 -0.74
C ALA A 22 14.65 -5.03 -1.38
N ALA A 23 14.19 -4.32 -2.41
CA ALA A 23 14.96 -3.26 -3.04
C ALA A 23 15.24 -2.12 -2.05
N ALA A 24 14.26 -1.75 -1.23
CA ALA A 24 14.46 -0.74 -0.18
C ALA A 24 15.54 -1.18 0.80
N ALA A 25 15.50 -2.44 1.26
CA ALA A 25 16.50 -2.97 2.19
C ALA A 25 17.91 -2.89 1.61
N GLU A 26 18.09 -3.20 0.33
CA GLU A 26 19.38 -3.11 -0.35
C GLU A 26 19.90 -1.68 -0.41
N GLU A 27 19.02 -0.70 -0.43
CA GLU A 27 19.36 0.72 -0.48
C GLU A 27 19.54 1.35 0.91
N GLY A 28 19.46 0.55 1.98
CA GLY A 28 19.57 1.07 3.35
C GLY A 28 18.31 1.75 3.86
N GLU A 29 17.19 1.53 3.22
CA GLU A 29 15.90 2.07 3.62
C GLU A 29 15.12 1.07 4.49
N VAL A 30 14.11 1.55 5.19
CA VAL A 30 13.16 0.67 5.87
C VAL A 30 12.48 -0.21 4.81
N PRO A 31 12.44 -1.54 4.98
CA PRO A 31 11.99 -2.46 3.94
C PRO A 31 10.47 -2.53 3.80
N VAL A 32 9.89 -1.50 3.24
CA VAL A 32 8.47 -1.45 2.92
C VAL A 32 8.29 -1.23 1.43
N GLY A 33 7.46 -2.05 0.81
CA GLY A 33 7.11 -1.94 -0.59
C GLY A 33 5.61 -1.86 -0.80
N ALA A 34 5.21 -1.20 -1.88
CA ALA A 34 3.81 -1.04 -2.24
C ALA A 34 3.63 -1.11 -3.75
N VAL A 35 2.51 -1.70 -4.18
CA VAL A 35 2.06 -1.64 -5.57
C VAL A 35 0.60 -1.22 -5.59
N VAL A 36 0.21 -0.47 -6.61
CA VAL A 36 -1.19 -0.11 -6.85
C VAL A 36 -1.64 -0.76 -8.15
N VAL A 37 -2.79 -1.40 -8.09
CA VAL A 37 -3.37 -2.15 -9.21
C VAL A 37 -4.74 -1.58 -9.54
N CYS A 38 -5.01 -1.39 -10.82
CA CYS A 38 -6.31 -0.97 -11.30
C CYS A 38 -6.68 -1.80 -12.52
N GLY A 39 -7.85 -2.45 -12.47
CA GLY A 39 -8.30 -3.30 -13.58
C GLY A 39 -7.35 -4.46 -13.89
N GLY A 40 -6.73 -5.04 -12.86
CA GLY A 40 -5.77 -6.13 -13.01
C GLY A 40 -4.38 -5.70 -13.49
N ARG A 41 -4.15 -4.41 -13.65
CA ARG A 41 -2.88 -3.86 -14.15
C ARG A 41 -2.16 -3.11 -13.04
N VAL A 42 -0.87 -3.38 -12.88
CA VAL A 42 -0.01 -2.60 -11.97
C VAL A 42 0.23 -1.23 -12.57
N ILE A 43 -0.23 -0.18 -11.87
CA ILE A 43 -0.09 1.20 -12.32
C ILE A 43 0.93 2.00 -11.51
N ALA A 44 1.37 1.48 -10.37
CA ALA A 44 2.41 2.11 -9.58
C ALA A 44 3.14 1.06 -8.75
N ARG A 45 4.45 1.26 -8.59
CA ARG A 45 5.33 0.47 -7.71
C ARG A 45 6.22 1.43 -6.97
N ALA A 46 6.42 1.19 -5.68
CA ALA A 46 7.27 2.07 -4.89
C ALA A 46 7.82 1.34 -3.66
N HIS A 47 8.89 1.89 -3.11
CA HIS A 47 9.42 1.45 -1.81
C HIS A 47 9.88 2.68 -1.04
N ASN A 48 10.13 2.51 0.24
CA ASN A 48 10.53 3.60 1.12
C ASN A 48 11.82 4.25 0.63
N LEU A 49 11.83 5.59 0.57
CA LEU A 49 12.97 6.40 0.16
C LEU A 49 13.24 7.56 1.12
N THR A 50 12.83 7.44 2.38
CA THR A 50 12.96 8.54 3.34
C THR A 50 14.41 8.99 3.54
N GLU A 51 15.36 8.05 3.54
CA GLU A 51 16.78 8.37 3.68
C GLU A 51 17.34 9.00 2.41
N ARG A 52 17.10 8.37 1.27
CA ARG A 52 17.64 8.84 0.00
C ARG A 52 17.14 10.22 -0.39
N LEU A 53 15.86 10.50 -0.14
CA LEU A 53 15.25 11.78 -0.50
C LEU A 53 15.31 12.82 0.62
N HIS A 54 15.83 12.44 1.80
CA HIS A 54 15.79 13.31 2.99
C HIS A 54 14.38 13.83 3.26
N ASP A 55 13.39 12.93 3.18
CA ASP A 55 11.98 13.28 3.23
C ASP A 55 11.22 12.29 4.10
N VAL A 56 10.75 12.76 5.26
CA VAL A 56 10.01 11.90 6.21
C VAL A 56 8.68 11.40 5.66
N THR A 57 8.17 12.02 4.58
CA THR A 57 6.92 11.60 3.95
C THR A 57 7.13 10.58 2.83
N ALA A 58 8.37 10.28 2.45
CA ALA A 58 8.68 9.42 1.30
C ALA A 58 8.51 7.93 1.62
N HIS A 59 7.39 7.58 2.25
CA HIS A 59 6.97 6.20 2.46
C HIS A 59 6.55 5.57 1.13
N ALA A 60 6.64 4.25 1.05
CA ALA A 60 6.23 3.51 -0.15
C ALA A 60 4.81 3.88 -0.57
N GLU A 61 3.90 3.92 0.39
CA GLU A 61 2.47 4.20 0.14
C GLU A 61 2.27 5.61 -0.42
N MET A 62 2.95 6.61 0.13
CA MET A 62 2.83 8.00 -0.33
C MET A 62 3.28 8.13 -1.78
N GLN A 63 4.40 7.51 -2.13
CA GLN A 63 4.91 7.53 -3.50
C GLN A 63 3.99 6.77 -4.45
N ALA A 64 3.46 5.64 -4.02
CA ALA A 64 2.56 4.84 -4.84
C ALA A 64 1.25 5.58 -5.11
N ILE A 65 0.70 6.29 -4.12
CA ILE A 65 -0.50 7.10 -4.30
C ILE A 65 -0.25 8.20 -5.34
N THR A 66 0.86 8.92 -5.22
CA THR A 66 1.22 9.98 -6.16
C THR A 66 1.33 9.46 -7.58
N ALA A 67 2.06 8.35 -7.75
CA ALA A 67 2.26 7.75 -9.07
C ALA A 67 0.94 7.22 -9.66
N ALA A 68 0.12 6.59 -8.84
CA ALA A 68 -1.17 6.07 -9.29
C ALA A 68 -2.12 7.20 -9.70
N ALA A 69 -2.18 8.28 -8.92
CA ALA A 69 -3.00 9.44 -9.25
C ALA A 69 -2.58 10.07 -10.56
N GLU A 70 -1.28 10.18 -10.79
CA GLU A 70 -0.75 10.69 -12.05
C GLU A 70 -1.14 9.79 -13.23
N TYR A 71 -0.99 8.48 -13.06
CA TYR A 71 -1.37 7.53 -14.09
C TYR A 71 -2.86 7.61 -14.43
N MET A 72 -3.71 7.70 -13.41
CA MET A 72 -5.16 7.76 -13.58
C MET A 72 -5.66 9.13 -14.05
N GLY A 73 -4.84 10.17 -13.93
CA GLY A 73 -5.24 11.51 -14.29
C GLY A 73 -6.19 12.17 -13.29
N GLY A 74 -6.18 11.74 -12.04
CA GLY A 74 -7.05 12.30 -11.01
C GLY A 74 -6.66 11.81 -9.61
N LYS A 75 -7.03 12.59 -8.60
CA LYS A 75 -6.60 12.34 -7.21
C LYS A 75 -7.36 11.24 -6.48
N TYR A 76 -8.52 10.82 -7.00
CA TYR A 76 -9.32 9.77 -6.38
C TYR A 76 -9.07 8.43 -7.04
N LEU A 77 -8.97 7.38 -6.24
CA LEU A 77 -8.56 6.04 -6.68
C LEU A 77 -9.60 4.97 -6.26
N PRO A 78 -10.91 5.17 -6.53
CA PRO A 78 -11.94 4.26 -6.02
C PRO A 78 -11.88 2.86 -6.65
N ASP A 79 -11.28 2.73 -7.83
CA ASP A 79 -11.20 1.46 -8.54
C ASP A 79 -9.84 0.79 -8.39
N CYS A 80 -8.99 1.35 -7.52
CA CYS A 80 -7.63 0.84 -7.32
C CYS A 80 -7.52 0.04 -6.02
N THR A 81 -6.56 -0.90 -6.02
CA THR A 81 -6.17 -1.67 -4.84
C THR A 81 -4.69 -1.40 -4.56
N MET A 82 -4.35 -1.09 -3.32
CA MET A 82 -2.96 -1.01 -2.90
C MET A 82 -2.58 -2.28 -2.14
N TYR A 83 -1.49 -2.90 -2.57
CA TYR A 83 -0.82 -3.98 -1.86
C TYR A 83 0.42 -3.41 -1.20
N VAL A 84 0.51 -3.50 0.11
CA VAL A 84 1.64 -2.97 0.88
C VAL A 84 2.12 -4.03 1.87
N THR A 85 3.43 -4.15 2.03
CA THR A 85 4.02 -5.25 2.80
C THR A 85 3.82 -5.12 4.31
N LEU A 86 3.62 -3.90 4.80
CA LEU A 86 3.44 -3.60 6.21
C LEU A 86 2.21 -2.73 6.40
N GLU A 87 1.52 -2.90 7.52
CA GLU A 87 0.37 -2.05 7.88
C GLU A 87 0.74 -0.57 7.76
N PRO A 88 -0.08 0.25 7.04
CA PRO A 88 0.21 1.67 6.89
C PRO A 88 0.25 2.42 8.22
N CYS A 89 1.15 3.39 8.33
CA CYS A 89 1.17 4.30 9.47
C CYS A 89 0.01 5.31 9.38
N PRO A 90 -0.27 6.08 10.43
CA PRO A 90 -1.35 7.05 10.39
C PRO A 90 -1.28 8.08 9.27
N MET A 91 -0.07 8.53 8.91
CA MET A 91 0.11 9.46 7.79
C MET A 91 -0.36 8.83 6.48
N CYS A 92 0.08 7.61 6.20
CA CYS A 92 -0.28 6.91 4.97
C CYS A 92 -1.76 6.52 4.97
N ALA A 93 -2.31 6.11 6.11
CA ALA A 93 -3.74 5.82 6.23
C ALA A 93 -4.57 7.06 5.92
N GLY A 94 -4.15 8.23 6.42
CA GLY A 94 -4.79 9.49 6.11
C GLY A 94 -4.77 9.81 4.61
N ALA A 95 -3.63 9.59 3.96
CA ALA A 95 -3.48 9.80 2.52
C ALA A 95 -4.38 8.85 1.73
N LEU A 96 -4.46 7.58 2.13
CA LEU A 96 -5.35 6.60 1.51
C LEU A 96 -6.81 6.98 1.66
N ARG A 97 -7.19 7.52 2.82
CA ARG A 97 -8.54 8.02 3.07
C ARG A 97 -8.88 9.17 2.11
N TRP A 98 -7.99 10.14 1.99
CA TRP A 98 -8.20 11.27 1.08
C TRP A 98 -8.25 10.85 -0.38
N ALA A 99 -7.45 9.84 -0.76
CA ALA A 99 -7.46 9.28 -2.11
C ALA A 99 -8.71 8.43 -2.37
N GLN A 100 -9.47 8.08 -1.34
CA GLN A 100 -10.68 7.25 -1.43
C GLN A 100 -10.39 5.92 -2.13
N ILE A 101 -9.27 5.31 -1.80
CA ILE A 101 -8.85 4.07 -2.47
C ILE A 101 -9.87 2.94 -2.25
N GLY A 102 -10.08 2.12 -3.26
CA GLY A 102 -11.10 1.08 -3.21
C GLY A 102 -10.77 -0.07 -2.27
N ARG A 103 -9.49 -0.47 -2.21
CA ARG A 103 -9.08 -1.59 -1.37
C ARG A 103 -7.63 -1.42 -0.93
N VAL A 104 -7.35 -1.83 0.29
CA VAL A 104 -5.98 -1.92 0.82
C VAL A 104 -5.76 -3.35 1.32
N VAL A 105 -4.69 -3.97 0.84
CA VAL A 105 -4.24 -5.28 1.30
C VAL A 105 -2.86 -5.10 1.90
N TYR A 106 -2.70 -5.32 3.20
CA TYR A 106 -1.38 -5.26 3.81
C TYR A 106 -0.96 -6.62 4.34
N GLY A 107 0.36 -6.83 4.37
CA GLY A 107 0.92 -8.08 4.86
C GLY A 107 0.97 -8.12 6.37
N ALA A 108 2.09 -7.69 6.95
CA ALA A 108 2.31 -7.76 8.39
C ALA A 108 1.64 -6.60 9.13
N SER A 109 1.10 -6.88 10.32
CA SER A 109 0.65 -5.84 11.23
C SER A 109 1.84 -5.14 11.88
N ASP A 110 1.67 -3.87 12.24
CA ASP A 110 2.69 -3.09 12.93
C ASP A 110 2.10 -2.54 14.23
N PRO A 111 2.29 -3.25 15.35
CA PRO A 111 1.68 -2.83 16.62
C PRO A 111 2.24 -1.53 17.17
N LYS A 112 3.40 -1.08 16.70
CA LYS A 112 4.02 0.16 17.17
C LYS A 112 3.63 1.38 16.36
N ARG A 113 3.58 1.25 15.03
CA ARG A 113 3.45 2.39 14.12
C ARG A 113 2.28 2.28 13.16
N GLY A 114 1.57 1.16 13.16
CA GLY A 114 0.41 0.97 12.32
C GLY A 114 -0.77 1.84 12.73
N TYR A 115 -1.64 2.16 11.78
CA TYR A 115 -2.78 3.03 12.05
C TYR A 115 -3.77 2.39 13.03
N ARG A 116 -3.88 1.05 13.03
CA ARG A 116 -4.85 0.37 13.91
C ARG A 116 -4.54 0.56 15.39
N SER A 117 -3.28 0.75 15.74
CA SER A 117 -2.87 1.01 17.13
C SER A 117 -2.97 2.48 17.52
N ALA A 118 -3.02 3.38 16.54
CA ALA A 118 -2.98 4.81 16.77
C ALA A 118 -4.36 5.43 16.97
N TYR A 119 -5.42 4.78 16.50
CA TYR A 119 -6.78 5.33 16.54
C TYR A 119 -7.68 4.56 17.50
N ALA A 120 -8.55 5.28 18.21
CA ALA A 120 -9.58 4.66 19.06
C ALA A 120 -10.57 3.85 18.21
N ASP A 121 -10.86 4.32 17.01
CA ASP A 121 -11.68 3.62 16.03
C ASP A 121 -10.86 3.47 14.73
N PRO A 122 -10.10 2.37 14.59
CA PRO A 122 -9.25 2.18 13.42
C PRO A 122 -10.02 2.16 12.09
N ASP A 123 -11.26 1.72 12.09
CA ASP A 123 -12.05 1.66 10.85
C ASP A 123 -12.37 3.06 10.32
N ALA A 124 -12.35 4.08 11.17
CA ALA A 124 -12.55 5.47 10.76
C ALA A 124 -11.30 6.08 10.13
N ALA A 125 -10.14 5.44 10.22
CA ALA A 125 -8.89 5.95 9.66
C ALA A 125 -8.89 5.95 8.13
N LEU A 126 -9.65 5.05 7.52
CA LEU A 126 -9.77 4.92 6.07
C LEU A 126 -11.16 5.36 5.61
N HIS A 127 -11.31 5.54 4.30
CA HIS A 127 -12.60 5.90 3.73
C HIS A 127 -13.63 4.80 4.00
N PRO A 128 -14.89 5.14 4.30
CA PRO A 128 -15.92 4.12 4.64
C PRO A 128 -16.12 3.04 3.58
N ARG A 129 -15.83 3.32 2.32
CA ARG A 129 -15.96 2.36 1.22
C ARG A 129 -14.69 1.55 0.96
N THR A 130 -13.58 1.89 1.62
CA THR A 130 -12.32 1.16 1.43
C THR A 130 -12.42 -0.22 2.07
N GLN A 131 -12.23 -1.26 1.29
CA GLN A 131 -12.13 -2.63 1.78
C GLN A 131 -10.71 -2.86 2.29
N VAL A 132 -10.56 -3.52 3.43
CA VAL A 132 -9.24 -3.80 4.00
C VAL A 132 -9.09 -5.30 4.25
N ASP A 133 -8.00 -5.85 3.75
CA ASP A 133 -7.59 -7.24 4.02
C ASP A 133 -6.15 -7.24 4.54
N SER A 134 -5.82 -8.18 5.42
CA SER A 134 -4.52 -8.23 6.08
C SER A 134 -4.01 -9.65 6.24
N GLY A 135 -2.73 -9.77 6.56
CA GLY A 135 -2.09 -11.05 6.87
C GLY A 135 -1.58 -11.82 5.67
N LEU A 136 -1.74 -11.31 4.47
CA LEU A 136 -1.31 -11.99 3.25
C LEU A 136 0.22 -11.98 3.16
N LEU A 137 0.82 -13.17 3.13
CA LEU A 137 2.28 -13.36 3.07
C LEU A 137 3.02 -12.60 4.20
N ALA A 138 2.42 -12.54 5.38
CA ALA A 138 2.97 -11.79 6.51
C ALA A 138 4.15 -12.46 7.19
N GLY A 139 4.31 -13.76 6.99
CA GLY A 139 5.33 -14.58 7.63
C GLY A 139 6.75 -14.45 7.08
#